data_71775e810963cbd0777cecbca2de37c5
#
_entry.id   71775e810963cbd0777cecbca2de37c5
#
_cell.length_a   1.000
_cell.length_b   1.000
_cell.length_c   1.000
_cell.angle_alpha   90.00
_cell.angle_beta   90.00
_cell.angle_gamma   90.00
#
_symmetry.space_group_name_H-M   'P 1'
#
loop_
_entity.id
_entity.type
_entity.pdbx_description
1 polymer ?
#
loop_
_entity_poly.entity_id
_entity_poly.type
_entity_poly.pdbx_seq_one_letter_code
_entity_poly.pdbx_strand_id
1 'polypeptide(L)' 'MTYEKALEELQHIVAAIENEAVSIDELSAKTKRAGELIQFCKNKLRDVEQEVGQQQS' A
#
# COMPACT_ATOMS: atom_id res chain seq x y z
N MET A 1 -2.04 12.60 0.45
CA MET A 1 -1.92 11.40 -0.40
C MET A 1 -3.29 10.86 -0.71
N THR A 2 -3.50 10.41 -1.93
CA THR A 2 -4.76 9.81 -2.31
C THR A 2 -4.59 8.30 -2.42
N TYR A 3 -5.70 7.60 -2.46
CA TYR A 3 -5.67 6.15 -2.60
C TYR A 3 -4.95 5.75 -3.90
N GLU A 4 -5.24 6.44 -4.98
CA GLU A 4 -4.61 6.12 -6.26
C GLU A 4 -3.12 6.34 -6.22
N LYS A 5 -2.68 7.42 -5.59
CA LYS A 5 -1.25 7.69 -5.49
C LYS A 5 -0.56 6.66 -4.62
N ALA A 6 -1.20 6.28 -3.54
CA ALA A 6 -0.63 5.26 -2.66
C ALA A 6 -0.50 3.94 -3.40
N LEU A 7 -1.50 3.57 -4.18
CA LEU A 7 -1.47 2.33 -4.92
C LEU A 7 -0.38 2.36 -5.99
N GLU A 8 -0.23 3.49 -6.67
CA GLU A 8 0.82 3.65 -7.65
C GLU A 8 2.18 3.47 -7.01
N GLU A 9 2.40 4.12 -5.91
CA GLU A 9 3.68 4.02 -5.24
C GLU A 9 3.94 2.58 -4.78
N LEU A 10 2.92 1.92 -4.27
CA LEU A 10 3.04 0.54 -3.83
C LEU A 10 3.42 -0.36 -4.99
N GLN A 11 2.81 -0.17 -6.15
CA GLN A 11 3.12 -0.95 -7.32
C GLN A 11 4.57 -0.75 -7.76
N HIS A 12 5.07 0.48 -7.66
CA HIS A 12 6.45 0.75 -8.01
C HIS A 12 7.41 0.06 -7.05
N ILE A 13 7.07 0.04 -5.77
CA ILE A 13 7.90 -0.62 -4.78
C ILE A 13 7.95 -2.13 -5.05
N VAL A 14 6.81 -2.73 -5.33
CA VAL A 14 6.75 -4.15 -5.60
C VAL A 14 7.56 -4.49 -6.84
N ALA A 15 7.42 -3.67 -7.89
CA ALA A 15 8.16 -3.91 -9.11
C ALA A 15 9.67 -3.80 -8.88
N ALA A 16 10.09 -2.84 -8.08
CA ALA A 16 11.51 -2.69 -7.79
C ALA A 16 12.05 -3.89 -7.04
N ILE A 17 11.29 -4.39 -6.08
CA ILE A 17 11.72 -5.56 -5.32
C ILE A 17 11.81 -6.79 -6.22
N GLU A 18 10.85 -6.93 -7.13
CA GLU A 18 10.84 -8.09 -7.99
C GLU A 18 11.86 -8.07 -9.11
N ASN A 19 12.15 -6.89 -9.61
CA ASN A 19 12.94 -6.79 -10.81
C ASN A 19 14.39 -6.38 -10.61
N GLU A 20 14.76 -5.99 -9.44
CA GLU A 20 16.11 -5.50 -9.21
C GLU A 20 16.72 -6.14 -8.02
N ALA A 21 18.03 -6.25 -8.06
CA ALA A 21 18.74 -6.73 -6.90
C ALA A 21 18.87 -5.54 -5.95
N VAL A 22 18.10 -5.52 -4.91
CA VAL A 22 18.16 -4.44 -3.94
C VAL A 22 18.97 -4.91 -2.74
N SER A 23 19.67 -3.98 -2.11
CA SER A 23 20.43 -4.31 -0.93
C SER A 23 19.47 -4.57 0.22
N ILE A 24 19.98 -5.17 1.27
CA ILE A 24 19.15 -5.44 2.44
C ILE A 24 18.62 -4.16 3.04
N ASP A 25 19.45 -3.11 3.07
CA ASP A 25 19.00 -1.83 3.59
C ASP A 25 17.87 -1.24 2.75
N GLU A 26 18.00 -1.32 1.44
CA GLU A 26 16.96 -0.81 0.56
C GLU A 26 15.70 -1.65 0.68
N LEU A 27 15.86 -2.95 0.81
CA LEU A 27 14.70 -3.82 0.96
C LEU A 27 13.95 -3.49 2.24
N SER A 28 14.67 -3.27 3.31
CA SER A 28 14.06 -2.92 4.58
C SER A 28 13.27 -1.61 4.49
N ALA A 29 13.87 -0.60 3.86
CA ALA A 29 13.21 0.69 3.70
C ALA A 29 11.97 0.57 2.82
N LYS A 30 12.06 -0.19 1.73
CA LYS A 30 10.94 -0.36 0.83
C LYS A 30 9.81 -1.14 1.50
N THR A 31 10.15 -2.14 2.28
CA THR A 31 9.15 -2.93 2.98
C THR A 31 8.41 -2.07 4.01
N LYS A 32 9.15 -1.22 4.70
CA LYS A 32 8.53 -0.34 5.68
C LYS A 32 7.58 0.62 4.99
N ARG A 33 8.02 1.22 3.89
CA ARG A 33 7.17 2.15 3.16
C ARG A 33 5.94 1.45 2.59
N ALA A 34 6.13 0.24 2.06
CA ALA A 34 5.02 -0.53 1.53
C ALA A 34 3.99 -0.81 2.62
N GLY A 35 4.45 -1.12 3.83
CA GLY A 35 3.55 -1.35 4.94
C GLY A 35 2.71 -0.11 5.27
N GLU A 36 3.32 1.06 5.21
CA GLU A 36 2.60 2.30 5.45
C GLU A 36 1.55 2.54 4.38
N LEU A 37 1.89 2.27 3.13
CA LEU A 37 0.96 2.45 2.03
C LEU A 37 -0.20 1.47 2.12
N ILE A 38 0.09 0.23 2.49
CA ILE A 38 -0.94 -0.77 2.66
C ILE A 38 -1.89 -0.36 3.77
N GLN A 39 -1.37 0.16 4.87
CA GLN A 39 -2.21 0.59 5.97
C GLN A 39 -3.12 1.75 5.53
N PHE A 40 -2.55 2.69 4.77
CA PHE A 40 -3.34 3.80 4.25
C PHE A 40 -4.48 3.29 3.37
N CYS A 41 -4.18 2.34 2.48
CA CYS A 41 -5.18 1.81 1.58
C CYS A 41 -6.26 1.04 2.33
N LYS A 42 -5.86 0.29 3.34
CA LYS A 42 -6.82 -0.45 4.14
C LYS A 42 -7.75 0.48 4.88
N ASN A 43 -7.21 1.58 5.40
CA ASN A 43 -8.04 2.54 6.10
C ASN A 43 -9.04 3.20 5.16
N LYS A 44 -8.60 3.49 3.94
CA LYS A 44 -9.51 4.08 2.96
C LYS A 44 -10.62 3.11 2.58
N LEU A 45 -10.27 1.85 2.38
CA LEU A 45 -11.27 0.86 2.04
C LEU A 45 -12.27 0.68 3.19
N ARG A 46 -11.77 0.72 4.41
CA ARG A 46 -12.67 0.60 5.55
C ARG A 46 -13.65 1.76 5.59
N ASP A 47 -13.18 2.97 5.31
CA ASP A 47 -14.06 4.13 5.32
C ASP A 47 -15.15 3.98 4.27
N VAL A 48 -14.80 3.53 3.07
CA VAL A 48 -15.76 3.33 2.02
C VAL A 48 -16.76 2.24 2.40
N GLU A 49 -16.26 1.16 2.97
CA GLU A 49 -17.13 0.08 3.38
C GLU A 49 -18.12 0.52 4.44
N GLN A 50 -17.69 1.37 5.33
CA GLN A 50 -18.61 1.84 6.36
C GLN A 50 -19.71 2.70 5.78
N GLU A 51 -19.40 3.47 4.75
CA GLU A 51 -20.41 4.29 4.13
C GLU A 51 -21.40 3.50 3.34
N VAL A 52 -20.94 2.46 2.68
CA VAL A 52 -21.79 1.72 1.78
C VAL A 52 -22.24 0.43 2.35
N GLY A 53 -21.41 -0.17 3.11
CA GLY A 53 -21.58 -1.54 3.49
C GLY A 53 -22.08 -1.81 4.83
N GLN A 54 -22.65 -0.82 5.47
CA GLN A 54 -23.15 -1.08 6.76
C GLN A 54 -24.08 -2.21 6.78
N GLN A 55 -24.83 -2.35 5.75
CA GLN A 55 -25.84 -3.34 5.73
C GLN A 55 -25.31 -4.65 5.35
N GLN A 56 -24.10 -4.78 5.05
CA GLN A 56 -23.67 -6.00 4.66
C GLN A 56 -23.51 -6.99 5.65
N SER A 57 -23.38 -6.66 6.81
CA SER A 57 -23.08 -7.71 7.74
C SER A 57 -24.20 -8.37 8.31
#